data_8edd66a7168718eff77ef8e4d9c007ac
#
_entry.id   8edd66a7168718eff77ef8e4d9c007ac
#
_cell.length_a   1.000
_cell.length_b   1.000
_cell.length_c   1.000
_cell.angle_alpha   90.00
_cell.angle_beta   90.00
_cell.angle_gamma   90.00
#
_symmetry.space_group_name_H-M   'P 1'
#
loop_
_entity.id
_entity.type
_entity.pdbx_description
1 polymer ?
#
loop_
_entity_poly.entity_id
_entity_poly.type
_entity_poly.pdbx_seq_one_letter_code
_entity_poly.pdbx_strand_id
1 'polypeptide(L)'
;GNWDKLLNIAKPEDSQVYATILYHLGRGMAFTHQSNLPAAKDELGQLQQLMKDSSLLIPFTPFSPAIDGAIIAENILTGTIALKEKKYSEAIAAFEEAVETEENMVYNEPRDWMLNPKHYLGNALLKAGRIKEAKDILQKDLVTNNENGWALFGLWQSLTTEKKTAEATKMLARFKKAFDKADIKLYRP
;
A
#
# COMPACT_ATOMS: atom_id res chain seq x y z
N GLY A 1 2.90 10.79 -3.78
CA GLY A 1 2.55 10.49 -5.16
C GLY A 1 2.21 11.74 -5.95
N ASN A 2 2.19 11.63 -7.26
CA ASN A 2 1.75 12.71 -8.13
C ASN A 2 0.24 12.56 -8.37
N TRP A 3 -0.56 12.97 -7.40
CA TRP A 3 -2.00 12.74 -7.34
C TRP A 3 -2.75 13.37 -8.52
N ASP A 4 -2.36 14.59 -8.91
CA ASP A 4 -3.00 15.27 -10.03
C ASP A 4 -2.76 14.56 -11.37
N LYS A 5 -1.57 13.97 -11.57
CA LYS A 5 -1.33 13.14 -12.73
C LYS A 5 -2.22 11.90 -12.76
N LEU A 6 -2.40 11.23 -11.62
CA LEU A 6 -3.29 10.06 -11.53
C LEU A 6 -4.74 10.39 -11.88
N LEU A 7 -5.23 11.56 -11.50
CA LEU A 7 -6.59 11.99 -11.83
C LEU A 7 -6.76 12.33 -13.32
N ASN A 8 -5.67 12.65 -14.02
CA ASN A 8 -5.67 13.04 -15.44
C ASN A 8 -5.23 11.90 -16.40
N ILE A 9 -4.97 10.69 -15.88
CA ILE A 9 -4.68 9.54 -16.73
C ILE A 9 -5.94 9.16 -17.52
N ALA A 10 -5.77 8.85 -18.81
CA ALA A 10 -6.86 8.33 -19.63
C ALA A 10 -7.33 6.97 -19.10
N LYS A 11 -8.64 6.78 -19.08
CA LYS A 11 -9.22 5.48 -18.71
C LYS A 11 -8.78 4.42 -19.75
N PRO A 12 -8.35 3.23 -19.29
CA PRO A 12 -8.11 2.10 -20.20
C PRO A 12 -9.36 1.71 -20.97
N GLU A 13 -9.20 0.94 -22.04
CA GLU A 13 -10.34 0.35 -22.77
C GLU A 13 -11.12 -0.63 -21.88
N ASP A 14 -12.43 -0.72 -22.08
CA ASP A 14 -13.31 -1.54 -21.23
C ASP A 14 -12.94 -3.04 -21.24
N SER A 15 -12.30 -3.51 -22.33
CA SER A 15 -11.76 -4.88 -22.45
C SER A 15 -10.53 -5.14 -21.53
N GLN A 16 -9.88 -4.09 -21.05
CA GLN A 16 -8.68 -4.16 -20.21
C GLN A 16 -9.06 -4.12 -18.73
N VAL A 17 -9.78 -5.14 -18.25
CA VAL A 17 -10.37 -5.20 -16.90
C VAL A 17 -9.36 -4.92 -15.81
N TYR A 18 -8.22 -5.64 -15.79
CA TYR A 18 -7.20 -5.46 -14.75
C TYR A 18 -6.55 -4.06 -14.78
N ALA A 19 -6.27 -3.53 -15.96
CA ALA A 19 -5.75 -2.18 -16.09
C ALA A 19 -6.75 -1.14 -15.57
N THR A 20 -8.06 -1.37 -15.81
CA THR A 20 -9.13 -0.50 -15.31
C THR A 20 -9.26 -0.58 -13.78
N ILE A 21 -9.03 -1.75 -13.17
CA ILE A 21 -8.92 -1.89 -11.70
C ILE A 21 -7.79 -1.00 -11.16
N LEU A 22 -6.61 -1.06 -11.77
CA LEU A 22 -5.47 -0.24 -11.34
C LEU A 22 -5.71 1.26 -11.57
N TYR A 23 -6.44 1.62 -12.62
CA TYR A 23 -6.88 3.00 -12.85
C TYR A 23 -7.79 3.50 -11.71
N HIS A 24 -8.79 2.71 -11.31
CA HIS A 24 -9.68 3.07 -10.19
C HIS A 24 -8.93 3.10 -8.84
N LEU A 25 -7.98 2.18 -8.60
CA LEU A 25 -7.08 2.26 -7.45
C LEU A 25 -6.34 3.60 -7.42
N GLY A 26 -5.68 3.98 -8.51
CA GLY A 26 -4.89 5.21 -8.58
C GLY A 26 -5.72 6.46 -8.31
N ARG A 27 -6.90 6.55 -8.90
CA ARG A 27 -7.85 7.66 -8.71
C ARG A 27 -8.42 7.69 -7.30
N GLY A 28 -8.83 6.53 -6.76
CA GLY A 28 -9.34 6.40 -5.40
C GLY A 28 -8.30 6.84 -4.36
N MET A 29 -7.04 6.44 -4.54
CA MET A 29 -5.92 6.89 -3.72
C MET A 29 -5.72 8.42 -3.81
N ALA A 30 -5.80 8.99 -5.01
CA ALA A 30 -5.66 10.43 -5.22
C ALA A 30 -6.80 11.20 -4.55
N PHE A 31 -8.06 10.79 -4.72
CA PHE A 31 -9.21 11.40 -4.04
C PHE A 31 -9.12 11.28 -2.51
N THR A 32 -8.66 10.13 -1.99
CA THR A 32 -8.45 9.95 -0.55
C THR A 32 -7.39 10.93 -0.03
N HIS A 33 -6.30 11.12 -0.77
CA HIS A 33 -5.27 12.09 -0.43
C HIS A 33 -5.82 13.52 -0.40
N GLN A 34 -6.64 13.90 -1.38
CA GLN A 34 -7.31 15.19 -1.45
C GLN A 34 -8.47 15.33 -0.45
N SER A 35 -8.74 14.33 0.38
CA SER A 35 -9.86 14.28 1.34
C SER A 35 -11.26 14.30 0.70
N ASN A 36 -11.35 13.95 -0.59
CA ASN A 36 -12.63 13.76 -1.28
C ASN A 36 -13.09 12.30 -1.13
N LEU A 37 -13.54 11.95 0.09
CA LEU A 37 -13.93 10.58 0.41
C LEU A 37 -15.14 10.06 -0.38
N PRO A 38 -16.17 10.87 -0.72
CA PRO A 38 -17.23 10.40 -1.60
C PRO A 38 -16.69 9.90 -2.94
N ALA A 39 -15.88 10.68 -3.64
CA ALA A 39 -15.29 10.25 -4.91
C ALA A 39 -14.35 9.04 -4.75
N ALA A 40 -13.60 8.96 -3.65
CA ALA A 40 -12.77 7.78 -3.38
C ALA A 40 -13.59 6.49 -3.22
N LYS A 41 -14.74 6.58 -2.55
CA LYS A 41 -15.68 5.44 -2.39
C LYS A 41 -16.36 5.05 -3.70
N ASP A 42 -16.66 6.02 -4.56
CA ASP A 42 -17.18 5.74 -5.90
C ASP A 42 -16.15 4.95 -6.73
N GLU A 43 -14.88 5.35 -6.71
CA GLU A 43 -13.80 4.62 -7.40
C GLU A 43 -13.64 3.20 -6.81
N LEU A 44 -13.73 3.03 -5.49
CA LEU A 44 -13.72 1.71 -4.85
C LEU A 44 -14.89 0.85 -5.32
N GLY A 45 -16.10 1.41 -5.39
CA GLY A 45 -17.27 0.72 -5.90
C GLY A 45 -17.12 0.25 -7.34
N GLN A 46 -16.53 1.08 -8.22
CA GLN A 46 -16.23 0.70 -9.61
C GLN A 46 -15.20 -0.44 -9.67
N LEU A 47 -14.14 -0.36 -8.87
CA LEU A 47 -13.15 -1.42 -8.74
C LEU A 47 -13.79 -2.73 -8.32
N GLN A 48 -14.63 -2.73 -7.30
CA GLN A 48 -15.33 -3.91 -6.79
C GLN A 48 -16.30 -4.54 -7.82
N GLN A 49 -16.90 -3.74 -8.69
CA GLN A 49 -17.73 -4.27 -9.78
C GLN A 49 -16.87 -5.01 -10.83
N LEU A 50 -15.72 -4.46 -11.18
CA LEU A 50 -14.78 -5.07 -12.13
C LEU A 50 -14.19 -6.39 -11.59
N MET A 51 -14.03 -6.53 -10.27
CA MET A 51 -13.54 -7.78 -9.66
C MET A 51 -14.46 -8.99 -9.89
N LYS A 52 -15.69 -8.78 -10.35
CA LYS A 52 -16.62 -9.87 -10.70
C LYS A 52 -16.36 -10.48 -12.08
N ASP A 53 -15.48 -9.88 -12.86
CA ASP A 53 -15.15 -10.35 -14.20
C ASP A 53 -14.33 -11.65 -14.14
N SER A 54 -14.82 -12.68 -14.81
CA SER A 54 -14.19 -14.02 -14.81
C SER A 54 -12.83 -14.04 -15.50
N SER A 55 -12.50 -13.05 -16.33
CA SER A 55 -11.19 -12.94 -16.97
C SER A 55 -10.06 -12.81 -15.96
N LEU A 56 -10.34 -12.27 -14.76
CA LEU A 56 -9.35 -12.14 -13.66
C LEU A 56 -8.95 -13.49 -13.07
N LEU A 57 -9.78 -14.52 -13.23
CA LEU A 57 -9.53 -15.88 -12.72
C LEU A 57 -8.70 -16.74 -13.67
N ILE A 58 -8.46 -16.26 -14.90
CA ILE A 58 -7.68 -17.01 -15.88
C ILE A 58 -6.24 -17.17 -15.36
N PRO A 59 -5.73 -18.40 -15.22
CA PRO A 59 -4.36 -18.61 -14.79
C PRO A 59 -3.36 -17.97 -15.74
N PHE A 60 -2.43 -17.23 -15.23
CA PHE A 60 -1.34 -16.61 -15.97
C PHE A 60 -0.02 -17.30 -15.67
N THR A 61 0.02 -18.61 -15.96
CA THR A 61 1.20 -19.46 -15.66
C THR A 61 2.46 -18.94 -16.34
N PRO A 62 3.61 -18.81 -15.64
CA PRO A 62 3.88 -19.26 -14.25
C PRO A 62 3.54 -18.24 -13.15
N PHE A 63 2.80 -17.19 -13.44
CA PHE A 63 2.48 -16.06 -12.56
C PHE A 63 1.18 -16.29 -11.80
N SER A 64 0.94 -15.46 -10.80
CA SER A 64 -0.35 -15.41 -10.10
C SER A 64 -1.47 -14.88 -11.03
N PRO A 65 -2.73 -15.34 -10.86
CA PRO A 65 -3.84 -14.81 -11.62
C PRO A 65 -4.09 -13.33 -11.28
N ALA A 66 -4.66 -12.59 -12.22
CA ALA A 66 -4.89 -11.15 -12.05
C ALA A 66 -5.82 -10.81 -10.87
N ILE A 67 -6.66 -11.76 -10.44
CA ILE A 67 -7.54 -11.59 -9.29
C ILE A 67 -6.76 -11.31 -8.00
N ASP A 68 -5.58 -11.90 -7.78
CA ASP A 68 -4.77 -11.67 -6.58
C ASP A 68 -4.34 -10.20 -6.52
N GLY A 69 -3.87 -9.65 -7.63
CA GLY A 69 -3.56 -8.22 -7.72
C GLY A 69 -4.79 -7.32 -7.54
N ALA A 70 -5.96 -7.76 -8.00
CA ALA A 70 -7.21 -7.02 -7.80
C ALA A 70 -7.65 -7.02 -6.33
N ILE A 71 -7.50 -8.13 -5.61
CA ILE A 71 -7.76 -8.24 -4.17
C ILE A 71 -6.83 -7.30 -3.39
N ILE A 72 -5.54 -7.28 -3.72
CA ILE A 72 -4.59 -6.37 -3.08
C ILE A 72 -4.98 -4.91 -3.37
N ALA A 73 -5.36 -4.58 -4.61
CA ALA A 73 -5.79 -3.23 -5.00
C ALA A 73 -7.00 -2.76 -4.20
N GLU A 74 -8.03 -3.60 -4.11
CA GLU A 74 -9.24 -3.34 -3.34
C GLU A 74 -8.93 -3.07 -1.88
N ASN A 75 -8.16 -3.96 -1.26
CA ASN A 75 -7.83 -3.86 0.16
C ASN A 75 -6.92 -2.67 0.48
N ILE A 76 -5.97 -2.32 -0.40
CA ILE A 76 -5.17 -1.09 -0.23
C ILE A 76 -6.07 0.15 -0.29
N LEU A 77 -7.02 0.22 -1.23
CA LEU A 77 -7.90 1.39 -1.33
C LEU A 77 -8.88 1.45 -0.15
N THR A 78 -9.50 0.32 0.20
CA THR A 78 -10.41 0.19 1.36
C THR A 78 -9.70 0.63 2.64
N GLY A 79 -8.52 0.07 2.91
CA GLY A 79 -7.74 0.40 4.10
C GLY A 79 -7.29 1.87 4.12
N THR A 80 -6.94 2.45 2.96
CA THR A 80 -6.53 3.85 2.87
C THR A 80 -7.70 4.80 3.15
N ILE A 81 -8.90 4.50 2.64
CA ILE A 81 -10.13 5.27 2.93
C ILE A 81 -10.46 5.17 4.43
N ALA A 82 -10.48 3.95 4.98
CA ALA A 82 -10.75 3.71 6.40
C ALA A 82 -9.74 4.44 7.31
N LEU A 83 -8.46 4.42 6.95
CA LEU A 83 -7.40 5.14 7.67
C LEU A 83 -7.64 6.65 7.68
N LYS A 84 -8.10 7.21 6.55
CA LYS A 84 -8.45 8.62 6.43
C LYS A 84 -9.67 8.97 7.28
N GLU A 85 -10.62 8.05 7.42
CA GLU A 85 -11.78 8.17 8.31
C GLU A 85 -11.43 7.90 9.80
N LYS A 86 -10.19 7.58 10.12
CA LYS A 86 -9.70 7.17 11.46
C LYS A 86 -10.33 5.88 11.97
N LYS A 87 -10.84 5.04 11.10
CA LYS A 87 -11.36 3.70 11.38
C LYS A 87 -10.22 2.69 11.37
N TYR A 88 -9.36 2.79 12.40
CA TYR A 88 -8.09 2.07 12.43
C TYR A 88 -8.24 0.55 12.36
N SER A 89 -9.25 -0.02 13.02
CA SER A 89 -9.48 -1.49 12.98
C SER A 89 -9.87 -1.97 11.59
N GLU A 90 -10.74 -1.23 10.87
CA GLU A 90 -11.12 -1.56 9.49
C GLU A 90 -9.91 -1.41 8.55
N ALA A 91 -9.12 -0.35 8.72
CA ALA A 91 -7.92 -0.14 7.91
C ALA A 91 -6.90 -1.26 8.09
N ILE A 92 -6.65 -1.67 9.34
CA ILE A 92 -5.70 -2.74 9.66
C ILE A 92 -6.18 -4.07 9.06
N ALA A 93 -7.45 -4.43 9.23
CA ALA A 93 -7.99 -5.67 8.66
C ALA A 93 -7.84 -5.73 7.12
N ALA A 94 -8.16 -4.64 6.43
CA ALA A 94 -7.99 -4.58 4.98
C ALA A 94 -6.50 -4.70 4.57
N PHE A 95 -5.58 -4.05 5.27
CA PHE A 95 -4.16 -4.16 4.94
C PHE A 95 -3.58 -5.53 5.33
N GLU A 96 -4.08 -6.21 6.37
CA GLU A 96 -3.71 -7.59 6.71
C GLU A 96 -4.10 -8.55 5.59
N GLU A 97 -5.30 -8.44 5.04
CA GLU A 97 -5.76 -9.22 3.87
C GLU A 97 -4.88 -8.96 2.64
N ALA A 98 -4.52 -7.69 2.38
CA ALA A 98 -3.62 -7.36 1.27
C ALA A 98 -2.22 -7.96 1.46
N VAL A 99 -1.71 -8.01 2.70
CA VAL A 99 -0.42 -8.64 3.03
C VAL A 99 -0.50 -10.15 2.83
N GLU A 100 -1.56 -10.80 3.32
CA GLU A 100 -1.76 -12.24 3.18
C GLU A 100 -1.84 -12.63 1.70
N THR A 101 -2.61 -11.88 0.90
CA THR A 101 -2.72 -12.13 -0.53
C THR A 101 -1.36 -11.98 -1.23
N GLU A 102 -0.61 -10.90 -0.94
CA GLU A 102 0.73 -10.68 -1.54
C GLU A 102 1.73 -11.78 -1.16
N GLU A 103 1.68 -12.27 0.08
CA GLU A 103 2.56 -13.35 0.55
C GLU A 103 2.24 -14.71 -0.08
N ASN A 104 1.01 -14.93 -0.50
CA ASN A 104 0.58 -16.15 -1.18
C ASN A 104 0.78 -16.11 -2.71
N MET A 105 1.09 -14.96 -3.29
CA MET A 105 1.39 -14.86 -4.74
C MET A 105 2.64 -15.66 -5.10
N VAL A 106 2.66 -16.16 -6.33
CA VAL A 106 3.85 -16.81 -6.89
C VAL A 106 5.00 -15.80 -6.95
N TYR A 107 6.16 -16.17 -6.41
CA TYR A 107 7.33 -15.30 -6.44
C TYR A 107 7.83 -15.07 -7.86
N ASN A 108 7.98 -13.80 -8.24
CA ASN A 108 8.52 -13.35 -9.51
C ASN A 108 9.49 -12.17 -9.34
N GLU A 109 10.37 -12.00 -10.31
CA GLU A 109 11.20 -10.79 -10.45
C GLU A 109 11.09 -10.25 -11.89
N PRO A 110 10.64 -8.99 -12.06
CA PRO A 110 10.14 -8.09 -11.00
C PRO A 110 8.85 -8.63 -10.38
N ARG A 111 8.56 -8.21 -9.12
CA ARG A 111 7.33 -8.62 -8.43
C ARG A 111 6.09 -8.19 -9.21
N ASP A 112 5.08 -9.04 -9.21
CA ASP A 112 3.79 -8.78 -9.87
C ASP A 112 3.04 -7.60 -9.24
N TRP A 113 3.32 -7.32 -7.94
CA TRP A 113 2.71 -6.22 -7.21
C TRP A 113 3.76 -5.23 -6.67
N MET A 114 3.62 -3.93 -7.03
CA MET A 114 4.63 -2.91 -6.71
C MET A 114 4.38 -2.13 -5.42
N LEU A 115 3.12 -2.02 -4.97
CA LEU A 115 2.74 -1.26 -3.78
C LEU A 115 2.74 -2.16 -2.55
N ASN A 116 3.89 -2.33 -1.91
CA ASN A 116 4.06 -3.26 -0.80
C ASN A 116 3.03 -3.03 0.34
N PRO A 117 2.09 -3.97 0.58
CA PRO A 117 1.03 -3.79 1.58
C PRO A 117 1.55 -3.65 3.01
N LYS A 118 2.72 -4.23 3.33
CA LYS A 118 3.33 -4.13 4.67
C LYS A 118 3.62 -2.68 5.07
N HIS A 119 3.89 -1.80 4.11
CA HIS A 119 4.10 -0.37 4.41
C HIS A 119 2.80 0.31 4.83
N TYR A 120 1.69 -0.03 4.18
CA TYR A 120 0.35 0.48 4.54
C TYR A 120 -0.08 -0.04 5.91
N LEU A 121 0.08 -1.35 6.14
CA LEU A 121 -0.22 -1.98 7.43
C LEU A 121 0.62 -1.37 8.57
N GLY A 122 1.94 -1.23 8.37
CA GLY A 122 2.83 -0.62 9.34
C GLY A 122 2.41 0.81 9.72
N ASN A 123 2.03 1.63 8.73
CA ASN A 123 1.53 2.98 8.97
C ASN A 123 0.18 2.98 9.73
N ALA A 124 -0.74 2.08 9.39
CA ALA A 124 -2.04 1.98 10.07
C ALA A 124 -1.87 1.56 11.53
N LEU A 125 -1.01 0.58 11.79
CA LEU A 125 -0.66 0.12 13.14
C LEU A 125 -0.02 1.24 13.97
N LEU A 126 0.89 2.03 13.39
CA LEU A 126 1.47 3.22 14.04
C LEU A 126 0.39 4.23 14.43
N LYS A 127 -0.52 4.55 13.53
CA LYS A 127 -1.62 5.48 13.78
C LYS A 127 -2.63 4.96 14.81
N ALA A 128 -2.78 3.64 14.90
CA ALA A 128 -3.59 2.97 15.93
C ALA A 128 -2.88 2.85 17.30
N GLY A 129 -1.60 3.25 17.41
CA GLY A 129 -0.82 3.10 18.63
C GLY A 129 -0.28 1.68 18.87
N ARG A 130 -0.43 0.75 17.90
CA ARG A 130 0.05 -0.64 17.96
C ARG A 130 1.53 -0.70 17.54
N ILE A 131 2.40 0.01 18.29
CA ILE A 131 3.79 0.29 17.89
C ILE A 131 4.63 -0.99 17.74
N LYS A 132 4.44 -1.97 18.64
CA LYS A 132 5.17 -3.24 18.56
C LYS A 132 4.88 -3.95 17.25
N GLU A 133 3.61 -4.11 16.91
CA GLU A 133 3.16 -4.81 15.71
C GLU A 133 3.59 -4.06 14.42
N ALA A 134 3.56 -2.73 14.46
CA ALA A 134 4.10 -1.93 13.37
C ALA A 134 5.61 -2.21 13.13
N LYS A 135 6.40 -2.33 14.20
CA LYS A 135 7.82 -2.69 14.06
C LYS A 135 7.98 -4.10 13.52
N ASP A 136 7.22 -5.06 14.02
CA ASP A 136 7.33 -6.46 13.62
C ASP A 136 7.07 -6.61 12.10
N ILE A 137 6.00 -6.01 11.58
CA ILE A 137 5.67 -6.09 10.14
C ILE A 137 6.70 -5.35 9.26
N LEU A 138 7.21 -4.19 9.70
CA LEU A 138 8.21 -3.44 8.95
C LEU A 138 9.59 -4.12 8.99
N GLN A 139 9.94 -4.79 10.08
CA GLN A 139 11.14 -5.62 10.16
C GLN A 139 11.02 -6.85 9.25
N LYS A 140 9.84 -7.50 9.19
CA LYS A 140 9.57 -8.59 8.26
C LYS A 140 9.78 -8.12 6.81
N ASP A 141 9.34 -6.91 6.45
CA ASP A 141 9.62 -6.34 5.13
C ASP A 141 11.12 -6.24 4.84
N LEU A 142 11.92 -5.75 5.79
CA LEU A 142 13.37 -5.61 5.58
C LEU A 142 14.13 -6.92 5.40
N VAL A 143 13.57 -8.05 5.80
CA VAL A 143 14.15 -9.39 5.52
C VAL A 143 14.14 -9.68 4.02
N THR A 144 13.05 -9.33 3.35
CA THR A 144 12.88 -9.57 1.90
C THR A 144 13.35 -8.37 1.07
N ASN A 145 13.06 -7.15 1.53
CA ASN A 145 13.37 -5.90 0.86
C ASN A 145 14.47 -5.15 1.65
N ASN A 146 15.70 -5.67 1.58
CA ASN A 146 16.81 -5.11 2.33
C ASN A 146 16.98 -3.61 2.07
N GLU A 147 17.16 -2.83 3.15
CA GLU A 147 17.32 -1.36 3.12
C GLU A 147 16.14 -0.62 2.44
N ASN A 148 14.93 -1.20 2.44
CA ASN A 148 13.75 -0.51 1.94
C ASN A 148 13.48 0.77 2.75
N GLY A 149 13.55 1.91 2.06
CA GLY A 149 13.43 3.22 2.71
C GLY A 149 12.07 3.47 3.37
N TRP A 150 10.98 2.92 2.82
CA TRP A 150 9.65 3.06 3.42
C TRP A 150 9.55 2.33 4.75
N ALA A 151 10.06 1.11 4.82
CA ALA A 151 10.12 0.34 6.07
C ALA A 151 11.03 1.00 7.09
N LEU A 152 12.22 1.48 6.67
CA LEU A 152 13.16 2.21 7.53
C LEU A 152 12.54 3.48 8.10
N PHE A 153 11.75 4.22 7.30
CA PHE A 153 11.04 5.41 7.77
C PHE A 153 10.00 5.07 8.84
N GLY A 154 9.18 4.04 8.61
CA GLY A 154 8.20 3.60 9.60
C GLY A 154 8.84 3.08 10.90
N LEU A 155 9.96 2.36 10.81
CA LEU A 155 10.72 1.92 11.98
C LEU A 155 11.32 3.11 12.74
N TRP A 156 11.84 4.11 12.04
CA TRP A 156 12.30 5.35 12.67
C TRP A 156 11.16 6.06 13.43
N GLN A 157 9.98 6.16 12.85
CA GLN A 157 8.81 6.74 13.50
C GLN A 157 8.42 5.94 14.76
N SER A 158 8.40 4.60 14.66
CA SER A 158 8.11 3.70 15.76
C SER A 158 9.06 3.94 16.94
N LEU A 159 10.36 3.93 16.67
CA LEU A 159 11.42 4.13 17.68
C LEU A 159 11.38 5.54 18.30
N THR A 160 11.03 6.54 17.50
CA THR A 160 10.83 7.91 17.98
C THR A 160 9.64 8.00 18.95
N THR A 161 8.54 7.32 18.63
CA THR A 161 7.35 7.24 19.49
C THR A 161 7.68 6.53 20.82
N GLU A 162 8.50 5.49 20.78
CA GLU A 162 8.99 4.79 21.99
C GLU A 162 10.08 5.56 22.74
N LYS A 163 10.49 6.75 22.28
CA LYS A 163 11.58 7.57 22.86
C LYS A 163 12.95 6.87 22.89
N LYS A 164 13.15 5.89 21.99
CA LYS A 164 14.42 5.16 21.84
C LYS A 164 15.41 5.95 20.96
N THR A 165 15.89 7.07 21.47
CA THR A 165 16.62 8.09 20.70
C THR A 165 17.84 7.54 19.97
N ALA A 166 18.66 6.70 20.60
CA ALA A 166 19.88 6.16 19.98
C ALA A 166 19.56 5.23 18.79
N GLU A 167 18.56 4.35 18.96
CA GLU A 167 18.11 3.44 17.90
C GLU A 167 17.42 4.22 16.76
N ALA A 168 16.58 5.20 17.11
CA ALA A 168 15.94 6.08 16.13
C ALA A 168 16.96 6.85 15.28
N THR A 169 18.05 7.36 15.88
CA THR A 169 19.12 8.05 15.15
C THR A 169 19.80 7.13 14.14
N LYS A 170 20.11 5.89 14.53
CA LYS A 170 20.70 4.89 13.62
C LYS A 170 19.74 4.57 12.47
N MET A 171 18.46 4.38 12.77
CA MET A 171 17.45 4.08 11.75
C MET A 171 17.24 5.25 10.77
N LEU A 172 17.25 6.49 11.29
CA LEU A 172 17.18 7.69 10.45
C LEU A 172 18.37 7.80 9.48
N ALA A 173 19.57 7.42 9.94
CA ALA A 173 20.76 7.43 9.07
C ALA A 173 20.62 6.42 7.92
N ARG A 174 20.13 5.20 8.19
CA ARG A 174 19.82 4.19 7.16
C ARG A 174 18.77 4.70 6.18
N PHE A 175 17.67 5.24 6.68
CA PHE A 175 16.62 5.84 5.86
C PHE A 175 17.17 6.93 4.94
N LYS A 176 17.94 7.88 5.47
CA LYS A 176 18.53 8.96 4.65
C LYS A 176 19.43 8.42 3.53
N LYS A 177 20.20 7.37 3.80
CA LYS A 177 21.02 6.71 2.80
C LYS A 177 20.18 6.02 1.72
N ALA A 178 19.10 5.34 2.12
CA ALA A 178 18.19 4.67 1.19
C ALA A 178 17.43 5.65 0.29
N PHE A 179 17.18 6.87 0.76
CA PHE A 179 16.43 7.93 0.08
C PHE A 179 17.31 9.07 -0.48
N ASP A 180 18.62 8.90 -0.55
CA ASP A 180 19.56 9.97 -0.99
C ASP A 180 19.30 10.45 -2.42
N LYS A 181 18.78 9.55 -3.28
CA LYS A 181 18.44 9.83 -4.69
C LYS A 181 16.94 9.92 -4.96
N ALA A 182 16.10 9.87 -3.92
CA ALA A 182 14.66 9.95 -4.11
C ALA A 182 14.24 11.39 -4.46
N ASP A 183 13.34 11.51 -5.43
CA ASP A 183 12.72 12.78 -5.86
C ASP A 183 11.53 13.19 -4.99
N ILE A 184 11.19 12.38 -3.99
CA ILE A 184 10.13 12.63 -3.02
C ILE A 184 10.69 12.85 -1.62
N LYS A 185 9.96 13.61 -0.81
CA LYS A 185 10.27 13.80 0.61
C LYS A 185 9.17 13.18 1.45
N LEU A 186 9.56 12.28 2.38
CA LEU A 186 8.65 11.78 3.39
C LEU A 186 8.67 12.74 4.59
N TYR A 187 7.50 13.20 4.98
CA TYR A 187 7.35 14.10 6.13
C TYR A 187 6.84 13.32 7.34
N ARG A 188 7.17 13.83 8.53
CA ARG A 188 6.48 13.38 9.75
C ARG A 188 4.99 13.65 9.60
N PRO A 189 4.13 12.72 10.01
CA PRO A 189 2.70 12.98 10.08
C PRO A 189 2.38 14.10 11.07
#